data_af2377baa257c821f8d91a08a91d8414
#
_entry.id   af2377baa257c821f8d91a08a91d8414
#
_cell.length_a   1.000
_cell.length_b   1.000
_cell.length_c   1.000
_cell.angle_alpha   90.00
_cell.angle_beta   90.00
_cell.angle_gamma   90.00
#
_symmetry.space_group_name_H-M   'P 1'
#
loop_
_entity.id
_entity.type
_entity.pdbx_description
1 polymer ?
#
loop_
_entity_poly.entity_id
_entity_poly.type
_entity_poly.pdbx_seq_one_letter_code
_entity_poly.pdbx_strand_id
1 'polypeptide(L)'
;MTASKTKKSKSKKKKNVTKKVNKINKPDIEKITVNIGVGEAGERLKKAESVIEDITGQKPIETLSKTTNKDWGLRKRMPIGCKVTLRGKRATEFLKNALETRENKVADYSFDEEGNLSFGIPDHTLFKSQKYNPDIGIFGMDISITMKKPGYRIKHRRIQKRKIPSRHKIKKEETKEFFTKTFNVEVIE
;
A
#
# COMPACT_ATOMS: atom_id res chain seq x y z
N MET A 1 -5.57 -25.42 -51.97
CA MET A 1 -6.39 -24.98 -50.82
C MET A 1 -5.64 -25.08 -49.46
N THR A 2 -4.32 -24.95 -49.39
CA THR A 2 -3.52 -25.20 -48.16
C THR A 2 -2.89 -23.94 -47.52
N ALA A 3 -2.92 -22.77 -48.20
CA ALA A 3 -2.30 -21.56 -47.72
C ALA A 3 -3.14 -20.73 -46.72
N SER A 4 -4.45 -20.96 -46.63
CA SER A 4 -5.36 -20.18 -45.77
C SER A 4 -5.41 -20.67 -44.31
N LYS A 5 -5.15 -21.96 -44.06
CA LYS A 5 -5.16 -22.54 -42.70
C LYS A 5 -3.94 -22.13 -41.86
N THR A 6 -2.76 -21.96 -42.47
CA THR A 6 -1.52 -21.58 -41.78
C THR A 6 -1.50 -20.12 -41.30
N LYS A 7 -2.14 -19.21 -42.05
CA LYS A 7 -2.24 -17.79 -41.63
C LYS A 7 -3.16 -17.59 -40.40
N LYS A 8 -4.28 -18.34 -40.31
CA LYS A 8 -5.21 -18.27 -39.17
C LYS A 8 -4.60 -18.82 -37.86
N SER A 9 -3.78 -19.87 -37.94
CA SER A 9 -3.12 -20.43 -36.74
C SER A 9 -2.01 -19.51 -36.16
N LYS A 10 -1.24 -18.86 -37.05
CA LYS A 10 -0.21 -17.87 -36.65
C LYS A 10 -0.82 -16.62 -36.05
N SER A 11 -1.99 -16.14 -36.51
CA SER A 11 -2.68 -14.98 -35.95
C SER A 11 -3.30 -15.28 -34.58
N LYS A 12 -3.85 -16.47 -34.35
CA LYS A 12 -4.35 -16.90 -33.03
C LYS A 12 -3.22 -17.06 -32.00
N LYS A 13 -2.05 -17.62 -32.40
CA LYS A 13 -0.87 -17.70 -31.51
C LYS A 13 -0.34 -16.32 -31.15
N LYS A 14 -0.24 -15.37 -32.09
CA LYS A 14 0.16 -13.98 -31.78
C LYS A 14 -0.81 -13.28 -30.83
N LYS A 15 -2.13 -13.43 -31.02
CA LYS A 15 -3.15 -12.84 -30.11
C LYS A 15 -3.10 -13.44 -28.69
N ASN A 16 -2.79 -14.73 -28.53
CA ASN A 16 -2.66 -15.36 -27.23
C ASN A 16 -1.36 -15.00 -26.52
N VAL A 17 -0.27 -14.77 -27.24
CA VAL A 17 1.01 -14.29 -26.68
C VAL A 17 0.87 -12.84 -26.21
N THR A 18 0.23 -11.95 -26.98
CA THR A 18 -0.04 -10.58 -26.56
C THR A 18 -0.97 -10.50 -25.35
N LYS A 19 -1.99 -11.35 -25.25
CA LYS A 19 -2.85 -11.42 -24.05
C LYS A 19 -2.09 -11.92 -22.80
N LYS A 20 -1.13 -12.85 -22.92
CA LYS A 20 -0.26 -13.27 -21.82
C LYS A 20 0.73 -12.18 -21.41
N VAL A 21 1.33 -11.48 -22.36
CA VAL A 21 2.26 -10.37 -22.10
C VAL A 21 1.54 -9.22 -21.39
N ASN A 22 0.30 -8.90 -21.75
CA ASN A 22 -0.48 -7.85 -21.09
C ASN A 22 -0.86 -8.20 -19.63
N LYS A 23 -0.98 -9.49 -19.26
CA LYS A 23 -1.18 -9.90 -17.86
C LYS A 23 0.08 -9.70 -17.01
N ILE A 24 1.26 -9.87 -17.60
CA ILE A 24 2.56 -9.74 -16.90
C ILE A 24 2.87 -8.26 -16.56
N ASN A 25 2.31 -7.31 -17.29
CA ASN A 25 2.58 -5.89 -17.10
C ASN A 25 1.55 -5.14 -16.25
N LYS A 26 0.49 -5.80 -15.76
CA LYS A 26 -0.49 -5.11 -14.90
C LYS A 26 0.07 -4.89 -13.49
N PRO A 27 0.08 -3.64 -13.01
CA PRO A 27 0.41 -3.37 -11.61
C PRO A 27 -0.68 -3.94 -10.69
N ASP A 28 -0.28 -4.36 -9.49
CA ASP A 28 -1.14 -4.89 -8.45
C ASP A 28 -0.63 -4.41 -7.08
N ILE A 29 -1.48 -4.39 -6.06
CA ILE A 29 -1.10 -4.03 -4.70
C ILE A 29 -0.34 -5.20 -4.07
N GLU A 30 0.88 -4.95 -3.59
CA GLU A 30 1.65 -5.94 -2.85
C GLU A 30 1.25 -5.97 -1.39
N LYS A 31 1.23 -4.80 -0.76
CA LYS A 31 0.91 -4.61 0.64
C LYS A 31 0.51 -3.16 0.91
N ILE A 32 -0.24 -2.98 1.98
CA ILE A 32 -0.51 -1.68 2.56
C ILE A 32 0.02 -1.70 3.98
N THR A 33 0.80 -0.70 4.34
CA THR A 33 1.31 -0.52 5.70
C THR A 33 0.62 0.69 6.30
N VAL A 34 -0.08 0.48 7.40
CA VAL A 34 -0.67 1.55 8.22
C VAL A 34 0.23 1.75 9.42
N ASN A 35 0.61 2.97 9.70
CA ASN A 35 1.48 3.34 10.80
C ASN A 35 0.86 4.47 11.62
N ILE A 36 0.91 4.33 12.95
CA ILE A 36 0.59 5.41 13.89
C ILE A 36 1.82 5.68 14.74
N GLY A 37 2.32 6.91 14.68
CA GLY A 37 3.40 7.38 15.53
C GLY A 37 2.83 8.07 16.77
N VAL A 38 3.11 7.53 17.95
CA VAL A 38 2.64 8.08 19.22
C VAL A 38 3.73 8.90 19.90
N GLY A 39 4.98 8.47 19.78
CA GLY A 39 6.14 9.12 20.41
C GLY A 39 6.36 8.75 21.88
N GLU A 40 5.38 8.14 22.52
CA GLU A 40 5.40 7.77 23.94
C GLU A 40 5.05 6.29 24.12
N ALA A 41 5.64 5.67 25.13
CA ALA A 41 5.23 4.34 25.59
C ALA A 41 4.13 4.48 26.65
N GLY A 42 3.27 3.49 26.76
CA GLY A 42 2.25 3.41 27.81
C GLY A 42 0.82 3.34 27.31
N GLU A 43 -0.11 3.94 28.04
CA GLU A 43 -1.55 3.82 27.75
C GLU A 43 -1.95 4.39 26.40
N ARG A 44 -1.33 5.50 26.00
CA ARG A 44 -1.62 6.12 24.70
C ARG A 44 -1.26 5.21 23.53
N LEU A 45 -0.17 4.44 23.65
CA LEU A 45 0.22 3.46 22.65
C LEU A 45 -0.78 2.31 22.57
N LYS A 46 -1.25 1.78 23.71
CA LYS A 46 -2.28 0.72 23.73
C LYS A 46 -3.60 1.18 23.12
N LYS A 47 -3.99 2.45 23.36
CA LYS A 47 -5.15 3.06 22.71
C LYS A 47 -4.98 3.12 21.17
N ALA A 48 -3.79 3.52 20.69
CA ALA A 48 -3.48 3.52 19.26
C ALA A 48 -3.49 2.12 18.65
N GLU A 49 -3.04 1.10 19.39
CA GLU A 49 -3.12 -0.30 18.95
C GLU A 49 -4.56 -0.76 18.79
N SER A 50 -5.43 -0.46 19.76
CA SER A 50 -6.86 -0.80 19.67
C SER A 50 -7.51 -0.13 18.47
N VAL A 51 -7.22 1.15 18.21
CA VAL A 51 -7.73 1.87 17.02
C VAL A 51 -7.31 1.20 15.71
N ILE A 52 -6.04 0.81 15.56
CA ILE A 52 -5.60 0.10 14.36
C ILE A 52 -6.29 -1.26 14.23
N GLU A 53 -6.43 -2.01 15.33
CA GLU A 53 -7.07 -3.31 15.32
C GLU A 53 -8.54 -3.20 14.91
N ASP A 54 -9.26 -2.22 15.42
CA ASP A 54 -10.66 -1.95 15.09
C ASP A 54 -10.86 -1.58 13.61
N ILE A 55 -9.95 -0.77 13.04
CA ILE A 55 -10.05 -0.34 11.63
C ILE A 55 -9.63 -1.43 10.66
N THR A 56 -8.58 -2.19 10.98
CA THR A 56 -7.95 -3.14 10.05
C THR A 56 -8.37 -4.59 10.28
N GLY A 57 -8.96 -4.91 11.43
CA GLY A 57 -9.29 -6.27 11.85
C GLY A 57 -8.05 -7.17 12.01
N GLN A 58 -6.87 -6.58 12.22
CA GLN A 58 -5.62 -7.30 12.38
C GLN A 58 -4.78 -6.68 13.51
N LYS A 59 -4.26 -7.52 14.39
CA LYS A 59 -3.41 -7.09 15.50
C LYS A 59 -2.17 -6.35 15.00
N PRO A 60 -1.93 -5.11 15.47
CA PRO A 60 -0.74 -4.33 15.11
C PRO A 60 0.52 -4.87 15.80
N ILE A 61 1.66 -4.38 15.35
CA ILE A 61 2.97 -4.66 15.92
C ILE A 61 3.56 -3.35 16.39
N GLU A 62 4.06 -3.31 17.62
CA GLU A 62 4.77 -2.17 18.18
C GLU A 62 6.02 -1.85 17.35
N THR A 63 6.28 -0.58 17.18
CA THR A 63 7.50 -0.08 16.53
C THR A 63 8.43 0.51 17.60
N LEU A 64 9.65 -0.05 17.63
CA LEU A 64 10.65 0.31 18.64
C LEU A 64 11.56 1.43 18.14
N SER A 65 11.93 2.36 19.02
CA SER A 65 12.93 3.39 18.74
C SER A 65 14.28 2.77 18.39
N LYS A 66 14.92 3.29 17.35
CA LYS A 66 16.26 2.87 16.92
C LYS A 66 17.37 3.58 17.67
N THR A 67 17.13 4.78 18.11
CA THR A 67 18.10 5.67 18.75
C THR A 67 17.60 6.14 20.11
N THR A 68 18.53 6.62 20.94
CA THR A 68 18.23 7.35 22.18
C THR A 68 18.27 8.84 21.86
N ASN A 69 17.21 9.58 22.21
CA ASN A 69 17.16 11.01 22.12
C ASN A 69 16.66 11.56 23.47
N LYS A 70 17.50 12.34 24.16
CA LYS A 70 17.19 12.90 25.48
C LYS A 70 16.12 13.99 25.42
N ASP A 71 16.13 14.79 24.32
CA ASP A 71 15.21 15.92 24.15
C ASP A 71 13.75 15.47 24.05
N TRP A 72 13.54 14.29 23.49
CA TRP A 72 12.21 13.66 23.35
C TRP A 72 11.95 12.57 24.38
N GLY A 73 12.83 12.37 25.37
CA GLY A 73 12.69 11.33 26.36
C GLY A 73 12.76 9.91 25.82
N LEU A 74 13.26 9.72 24.59
CA LEU A 74 13.29 8.44 23.93
C LEU A 74 14.53 7.63 24.29
N ARG A 75 14.33 6.35 24.60
CA ARG A 75 15.41 5.37 24.80
C ARG A 75 15.40 4.36 23.64
N LYS A 76 16.57 3.85 23.30
CA LYS A 76 16.70 2.75 22.34
C LYS A 76 15.85 1.55 22.76
N ARG A 77 15.11 0.97 21.83
CA ARG A 77 14.14 -0.13 22.00
C ARG A 77 12.87 0.22 22.78
N MET A 78 12.63 1.48 23.09
CA MET A 78 11.35 1.92 23.66
C MET A 78 10.26 1.84 22.58
N PRO A 79 9.07 1.28 22.85
CA PRO A 79 7.96 1.28 21.90
C PRO A 79 7.41 2.71 21.78
N ILE A 80 7.33 3.22 20.55
CA ILE A 80 6.95 4.60 20.25
C ILE A 80 5.83 4.74 19.22
N GLY A 81 5.36 3.64 18.69
CA GLY A 81 4.28 3.63 17.73
C GLY A 81 3.85 2.21 17.40
N CYS A 82 2.88 2.08 16.55
CA CYS A 82 2.35 0.80 16.11
C CYS A 82 2.12 0.80 14.59
N LYS A 83 2.24 -0.37 13.98
CA LYS A 83 2.01 -0.57 12.55
C LYS A 83 1.32 -1.90 12.27
N VAL A 84 0.57 -1.91 11.17
CA VAL A 84 0.00 -3.14 10.61
C VAL A 84 0.34 -3.24 9.13
N THR A 85 0.46 -4.45 8.62
CA THR A 85 0.70 -4.70 7.18
C THR A 85 -0.42 -5.56 6.63
N LEU A 86 -1.23 -4.98 5.76
CA LEU A 86 -2.35 -5.64 5.11
C LEU A 86 -1.96 -6.17 3.74
N ARG A 87 -2.52 -7.33 3.35
CA ARG A 87 -2.30 -7.95 2.04
C ARG A 87 -3.58 -8.57 1.48
N GLY A 88 -3.61 -8.73 0.15
CA GLY A 88 -4.71 -9.39 -0.55
C GLY A 88 -6.04 -8.63 -0.41
N LYS A 89 -7.15 -9.36 -0.21
CA LYS A 89 -8.50 -8.78 -0.16
C LYS A 89 -8.66 -7.73 0.95
N ARG A 90 -8.15 -8.02 2.15
CA ARG A 90 -8.20 -7.07 3.29
C ARG A 90 -7.52 -5.73 2.95
N ALA A 91 -6.39 -5.77 2.24
CA ALA A 91 -5.72 -4.54 1.79
C ALA A 91 -6.61 -3.73 0.83
N THR A 92 -7.26 -4.39 -0.11
CA THR A 92 -8.12 -3.72 -1.09
C THR A 92 -9.37 -3.10 -0.44
N GLU A 93 -9.99 -3.79 0.53
CA GLU A 93 -11.14 -3.30 1.29
C GLU A 93 -10.76 -2.10 2.16
N PHE A 94 -9.68 -2.22 2.92
CA PHE A 94 -9.15 -1.11 3.72
C PHE A 94 -8.83 0.12 2.86
N LEU A 95 -8.21 -0.11 1.69
CA LEU A 95 -7.85 1.00 0.79
C LEU A 95 -9.07 1.76 0.26
N LYS A 96 -10.15 1.06 -0.07
CA LYS A 96 -11.40 1.72 -0.49
C LYS A 96 -11.92 2.64 0.61
N ASN A 97 -12.00 2.15 1.84
CA ASN A 97 -12.46 2.94 2.97
C ASN A 97 -11.54 4.15 3.23
N ALA A 98 -10.22 3.95 3.14
CA ALA A 98 -9.23 5.01 3.35
C ALA A 98 -9.26 6.09 2.26
N LEU A 99 -9.52 5.71 1.00
CA LEU A 99 -9.68 6.66 -0.10
C LEU A 99 -11.01 7.42 -0.01
N GLU A 100 -12.09 6.75 0.39
CA GLU A 100 -13.39 7.42 0.65
C GLU A 100 -13.25 8.50 1.73
N THR A 101 -12.47 8.25 2.78
CA THR A 101 -12.19 9.23 3.83
C THR A 101 -11.50 10.49 3.29
N ARG A 102 -10.76 10.37 2.19
CA ARG A 102 -10.11 11.49 1.49
C ARG A 102 -10.88 11.98 0.26
N GLU A 103 -12.16 11.66 0.14
CA GLU A 103 -12.98 12.02 -1.02
C GLU A 103 -12.40 11.52 -2.36
N ASN A 104 -11.61 10.44 -2.35
CA ASN A 104 -10.88 9.89 -3.49
C ASN A 104 -9.86 10.88 -4.13
N LYS A 105 -9.40 11.88 -3.39
CA LYS A 105 -8.45 12.88 -3.86
C LYS A 105 -7.05 12.59 -3.33
N VAL A 106 -6.07 12.51 -4.21
CA VAL A 106 -4.66 12.25 -3.86
C VAL A 106 -3.76 13.20 -4.61
N ALA A 107 -2.81 13.82 -3.91
CA ALA A 107 -1.89 14.76 -4.51
C ALA A 107 -0.81 14.04 -5.35
N ASP A 108 -0.34 14.69 -6.40
CA ASP A 108 0.67 14.13 -7.31
C ASP A 108 2.01 13.80 -6.63
N TYR A 109 2.43 14.61 -5.66
CA TYR A 109 3.65 14.38 -4.89
C TYR A 109 3.58 13.15 -3.98
N SER A 110 2.38 12.62 -3.70
CA SER A 110 2.19 11.40 -2.91
C SER A 110 2.65 10.12 -3.62
N PHE A 111 2.87 10.20 -4.94
CA PHE A 111 3.36 9.09 -5.75
C PHE A 111 4.87 9.14 -5.89
N ASP A 112 5.53 8.03 -5.55
CA ASP A 112 6.96 7.83 -5.68
C ASP A 112 7.37 7.43 -7.11
N GLU A 113 8.63 7.65 -7.49
CA GLU A 113 9.20 7.23 -8.78
C GLU A 113 9.14 5.71 -9.01
N GLU A 114 9.18 4.92 -7.94
CA GLU A 114 9.01 3.46 -8.01
C GLU A 114 7.52 3.01 -8.06
N GLY A 115 6.59 3.95 -8.20
CA GLY A 115 5.17 3.68 -8.31
C GLY A 115 4.49 3.32 -6.99
N ASN A 116 5.07 3.62 -5.84
CA ASN A 116 4.40 3.50 -4.56
C ASN A 116 3.56 4.76 -4.29
N LEU A 117 2.56 4.62 -3.42
CA LEU A 117 1.70 5.72 -3.00
C LEU A 117 1.72 5.80 -1.48
N SER A 118 1.85 7.02 -0.93
CA SER A 118 1.69 7.24 0.50
C SER A 118 0.90 8.52 0.78
N PHE A 119 0.01 8.43 1.76
CA PHE A 119 -0.79 9.56 2.21
C PHE A 119 -1.13 9.43 3.69
N GLY A 120 -1.37 10.55 4.35
CA GLY A 120 -1.80 10.61 5.75
C GLY A 120 -3.30 10.84 5.90
N ILE A 121 -3.88 10.31 6.97
CA ILE A 121 -5.22 10.63 7.44
C ILE A 121 -5.05 11.28 8.81
N PRO A 122 -5.50 12.54 9.00
CA PRO A 122 -5.25 13.28 10.24
C PRO A 122 -6.04 12.74 11.41
N ASP A 123 -7.18 12.12 11.18
CA ASP A 123 -8.08 11.65 12.22
C ASP A 123 -8.68 10.29 11.87
N HIS A 124 -8.54 9.33 12.79
CA HIS A 124 -9.12 7.99 12.63
C HIS A 124 -10.66 7.98 12.69
N THR A 125 -11.30 8.99 13.28
CA THR A 125 -12.75 9.09 13.37
C THR A 125 -13.42 9.38 12.03
N LEU A 126 -12.65 9.80 11.02
CA LEU A 126 -13.15 9.99 9.66
C LEU A 126 -13.53 8.67 8.98
N PHE A 127 -13.05 7.53 9.48
CA PHE A 127 -13.50 6.23 8.97
C PHE A 127 -14.94 5.95 9.37
N LYS A 128 -15.77 5.55 8.43
CA LYS A 128 -17.21 5.25 8.65
C LYS A 128 -17.48 4.23 9.76
N SER A 129 -16.51 3.36 10.04
CA SER A 129 -16.59 2.32 11.08
C SER A 129 -16.25 2.83 12.48
N GLN A 130 -15.69 4.03 12.60
CA GLN A 130 -15.21 4.57 13.87
C GLN A 130 -16.11 5.68 14.39
N LYS A 131 -16.23 5.74 15.73
CA LYS A 131 -16.90 6.83 16.44
C LYS A 131 -15.90 7.52 17.36
N TYR A 132 -16.06 8.81 17.53
CA TYR A 132 -15.25 9.55 18.47
C TYR A 132 -15.48 9.04 19.90
N ASN A 133 -14.41 8.67 20.57
CA ASN A 133 -14.40 8.31 22.00
C ASN A 133 -13.42 9.25 22.73
N PRO A 134 -13.88 10.06 23.70
CA PRO A 134 -13.04 10.98 24.47
C PRO A 134 -11.89 10.28 25.19
N ASP A 135 -12.10 9.04 25.65
CA ASP A 135 -11.09 8.28 26.39
C ASP A 135 -9.90 7.86 25.48
N ILE A 136 -10.15 7.67 24.22
CA ILE A 136 -9.13 7.27 23.23
C ILE A 136 -8.40 8.51 22.71
N GLY A 137 -9.14 9.58 22.41
CA GLY A 137 -8.61 10.78 21.75
C GLY A 137 -8.43 10.62 20.25
N ILE A 138 -7.79 11.56 19.61
CA ILE A 138 -7.58 11.60 18.15
C ILE A 138 -6.20 11.04 17.80
N PHE A 139 -6.16 10.14 16.82
CA PHE A 139 -4.92 9.61 16.24
C PHE A 139 -4.90 9.79 14.73
N GLY A 140 -3.84 10.44 14.26
CA GLY A 140 -3.50 10.46 12.84
C GLY A 140 -2.75 9.19 12.43
N MET A 141 -2.86 8.82 11.16
CA MET A 141 -2.18 7.64 10.63
C MET A 141 -1.60 7.87 9.24
N ASP A 142 -0.47 7.21 8.97
CA ASP A 142 0.17 7.20 7.68
C ASP A 142 -0.12 5.87 6.96
N ILE A 143 -0.54 5.97 5.72
CA ILE A 143 -0.87 4.82 4.87
C ILE A 143 0.12 4.78 3.73
N SER A 144 0.93 3.72 3.67
CA SER A 144 1.89 3.49 2.60
C SER A 144 1.52 2.25 1.80
N ILE A 145 1.35 2.42 0.51
CA ILE A 145 0.92 1.39 -0.44
C ILE A 145 2.10 1.03 -1.31
N THR A 146 2.48 -0.24 -1.28
CA THR A 146 3.55 -0.77 -2.14
C THR A 146 2.93 -1.51 -3.31
N MET A 147 3.33 -1.14 -4.51
CA MET A 147 2.87 -1.76 -5.74
C MET A 147 3.85 -2.85 -6.22
N LYS A 148 3.31 -3.83 -6.93
CA LYS A 148 4.10 -4.89 -7.57
C LYS A 148 3.63 -5.16 -9.00
N LYS A 149 4.54 -5.65 -9.84
CA LYS A 149 4.21 -6.36 -11.08
C LYS A 149 4.47 -7.86 -10.91
N PRO A 150 3.78 -8.72 -11.66
CA PRO A 150 4.13 -10.13 -11.71
C PRO A 150 5.62 -10.30 -12.02
N GLY A 151 6.31 -11.17 -11.28
CA GLY A 151 7.75 -11.35 -11.39
C GLY A 151 8.58 -10.67 -10.29
N TYR A 152 8.03 -9.80 -9.46
CA TYR A 152 8.74 -9.13 -8.35
C TYR A 152 9.25 -10.09 -7.26
N ARG A 153 8.80 -11.36 -7.27
CA ARG A 153 9.31 -12.40 -6.36
C ARG A 153 10.83 -12.57 -6.42
N ILE A 154 11.47 -12.27 -7.56
CA ILE A 154 12.92 -12.33 -7.74
C ILE A 154 13.66 -11.45 -6.71
N LYS A 155 13.07 -10.29 -6.33
CA LYS A 155 13.62 -9.36 -5.33
C LYS A 155 13.62 -9.95 -3.91
N HIS A 156 12.66 -10.85 -3.60
CA HIS A 156 12.41 -11.32 -2.23
C HIS A 156 12.80 -12.78 -1.99
N ARG A 157 12.98 -13.58 -3.05
CA ARG A 157 13.31 -15.01 -2.90
C ARG A 157 14.67 -15.20 -2.23
N ARG A 158 14.81 -16.31 -1.51
CA ARG A 158 16.05 -16.66 -0.77
C ARG A 158 17.19 -17.04 -1.73
N ILE A 159 16.91 -17.90 -2.72
CA ILE A 159 17.89 -18.45 -3.66
C ILE A 159 17.85 -17.63 -4.94
N GLN A 160 19.02 -17.34 -5.53
CA GLN A 160 19.17 -16.58 -6.77
C GLN A 160 18.43 -15.23 -6.76
N LYS A 161 18.50 -14.51 -5.64
CA LYS A 161 17.97 -13.16 -5.52
C LYS A 161 18.65 -12.22 -6.52
N ARG A 162 17.86 -11.46 -7.28
CA ARG A 162 18.35 -10.48 -8.26
C ARG A 162 17.55 -9.19 -8.20
N LYS A 163 18.16 -8.10 -8.64
CA LYS A 163 17.48 -6.79 -8.81
C LYS A 163 16.51 -6.88 -10.00
N ILE A 164 15.41 -6.12 -9.91
CA ILE A 164 14.44 -6.00 -10.99
C ILE A 164 15.02 -5.04 -12.03
N PRO A 165 15.04 -5.41 -13.32
CA PRO A 165 15.47 -4.51 -14.39
C PRO A 165 14.63 -3.22 -14.41
N SER A 166 15.23 -2.08 -14.71
CA SER A 166 14.56 -0.77 -14.74
C SER A 166 13.35 -0.75 -15.68
N ARG A 167 13.45 -1.44 -16.84
CA ARG A 167 12.35 -1.58 -17.81
C ARG A 167 11.11 -2.32 -17.27
N HIS A 168 11.24 -3.08 -16.17
CA HIS A 168 10.14 -3.83 -15.54
C HIS A 168 9.66 -3.20 -14.24
N LYS A 169 10.33 -2.16 -13.75
CA LYS A 169 9.85 -1.39 -12.60
C LYS A 169 8.53 -0.70 -12.96
N ILE A 170 7.71 -0.49 -11.95
CA ILE A 170 6.49 0.29 -12.09
C ILE A 170 6.90 1.76 -12.14
N LYS A 171 6.30 2.51 -13.05
CA LYS A 171 6.47 3.96 -13.15
C LYS A 171 5.32 4.66 -12.45
N LYS A 172 5.54 5.90 -12.02
CA LYS A 172 4.56 6.79 -11.40
C LYS A 172 3.26 6.88 -12.23
N GLU A 173 3.37 7.03 -13.55
CA GLU A 173 2.25 7.15 -14.48
C GLU A 173 1.37 5.89 -14.51
N GLU A 174 2.00 4.70 -14.54
CA GLU A 174 1.28 3.43 -14.55
C GLU A 174 0.48 3.23 -13.26
N THR A 175 1.01 3.71 -12.14
CA THR A 175 0.32 3.65 -10.85
C THR A 175 -0.86 4.62 -10.82
N LYS A 176 -0.70 5.85 -11.29
CA LYS A 176 -1.80 6.82 -11.40
C LYS A 176 -2.95 6.25 -12.23
N GLU A 177 -2.65 5.71 -13.43
CA GLU A 177 -3.66 5.07 -14.26
C GLU A 177 -4.36 3.89 -13.56
N PHE A 178 -3.61 3.09 -12.80
CA PHE A 178 -4.18 1.98 -12.05
C PHE A 178 -5.17 2.47 -10.98
N PHE A 179 -4.79 3.49 -10.20
CA PHE A 179 -5.66 4.05 -9.15
C PHE A 179 -6.90 4.74 -9.73
N THR A 180 -6.75 5.51 -10.80
CA THR A 180 -7.89 6.15 -11.48
C THR A 180 -8.86 5.10 -12.03
N LYS A 181 -8.37 4.04 -12.67
CA LYS A 181 -9.22 2.99 -13.28
C LYS A 181 -9.87 2.04 -12.26
N THR A 182 -9.21 1.78 -11.12
CA THR A 182 -9.65 0.75 -10.16
C THR A 182 -10.40 1.35 -8.96
N PHE A 183 -10.00 2.52 -8.52
CA PHE A 183 -10.52 3.16 -7.31
C PHE A 183 -11.16 4.53 -7.58
N ASN A 184 -11.24 4.98 -8.83
CA ASN A 184 -11.78 6.29 -9.22
C ASN A 184 -11.13 7.46 -8.47
N VAL A 185 -9.80 7.38 -8.31
CA VAL A 185 -9.02 8.41 -7.62
C VAL A 185 -8.76 9.58 -8.56
N GLU A 186 -9.02 10.80 -8.08
CA GLU A 186 -8.64 12.04 -8.72
C GLU A 186 -7.25 12.46 -8.24
N VAL A 187 -6.33 12.68 -9.17
CA VAL A 187 -4.99 13.19 -8.86
C VAL A 187 -5.00 14.70 -8.96
N ILE A 188 -4.69 15.35 -7.84
CA ILE A 188 -4.60 16.81 -7.73
C ILE A 188 -3.11 17.19 -7.83
N GLU A 189 -2.80 18.26 -8.59
CA GLU A 189 -1.45 18.83 -8.70
C GLU A 189 -1.02 19.58 -7.45
#